data_5a010804fbce123d178ab033b5717bc2
#
_entry.id   5a010804fbce123d178ab033b5717bc2
#
_cell.length_a   1.000
_cell.length_b   1.000
_cell.length_c   1.000
_cell.angle_alpha   90.00
_cell.angle_beta   90.00
_cell.angle_gamma   90.00
#
_symmetry.space_group_name_H-M   'P 1'
#
loop_
_entity.id
_entity.type
_entity.pdbx_description
1 polymer ?
#
loop_
_entity_poly.entity_id
_entity_poly.type
_entity_poly.pdbx_seq_one_letter_code
_entity_poly.pdbx_strand_id
1 'polypeptide(L)'
;MILAAEVSGIPAFGHLAKLAVKKYGPRKDEHYDGLTRIFQKISPIVSQEVQVKSDEHQRYPGFISAYLPEAKHLTFPSERGCVAGQGELKKVHFDPLFIINHTCAMLRANVNRLIRKTWCTTKNPERLKDHLDLFI
;
A
#
# COMPACT_ATOMS: atom_id res chain seq x y z
N MET A 1 10.98 -1.39 10.62
CA MET A 1 10.70 0.06 10.74
C MET A 1 9.90 0.50 9.52
N ILE A 2 8.82 1.24 9.72
CA ILE A 2 8.03 1.87 8.66
C ILE A 2 8.49 3.33 8.59
N LEU A 3 8.91 3.80 7.43
CA LEU A 3 9.40 5.18 7.26
C LEU A 3 8.27 6.18 7.05
N ALA A 4 7.24 5.78 6.32
CA ALA A 4 6.06 6.62 6.06
C ALA A 4 4.87 5.77 5.62
N ALA A 5 3.66 6.30 5.87
CA ALA A 5 2.42 5.79 5.29
C ALA A 5 1.55 6.95 4.81
N GLU A 6 0.77 6.69 3.76
CA GLU A 6 -0.20 7.64 3.22
C GLU A 6 -1.52 6.96 2.91
N VAL A 7 -2.59 7.72 3.09
CA VAL A 7 -3.94 7.31 2.70
C VAL A 7 -4.36 8.10 1.47
N SER A 8 -4.83 7.39 0.45
CA SER A 8 -5.38 8.00 -0.76
C SER A 8 -6.70 7.35 -1.15
N GLY A 9 -7.61 8.15 -1.68
CA GLY A 9 -8.87 7.66 -2.24
C GLY A 9 -8.62 6.86 -3.51
N ILE A 10 -9.35 5.76 -3.67
CA ILE A 10 -9.42 5.01 -4.93
C ILE A 10 -10.88 4.79 -5.32
N PRO A 11 -11.19 4.73 -6.63
CA PRO A 11 -12.53 4.39 -7.09
C PRO A 11 -13.01 3.06 -6.52
N ALA A 12 -14.32 2.95 -6.30
CA ALA A 12 -14.90 1.68 -5.87
C ALA A 12 -14.74 0.64 -6.98
N PHE A 13 -14.34 -0.58 -6.63
CA PHE A 13 -14.16 -1.68 -7.57
C PHE A 13 -14.76 -2.98 -7.02
N GLY A 14 -14.88 -3.98 -7.89
CA GLY A 14 -15.45 -5.28 -7.55
C GLY A 14 -16.98 -5.30 -7.60
N HIS A 15 -17.58 -6.41 -7.20
CA HIS A 15 -19.02 -6.69 -7.34
C HIS A 15 -19.93 -5.73 -6.55
N LEU A 16 -19.44 -5.12 -5.47
CA LEU A 16 -20.18 -4.14 -4.67
C LEU A 16 -19.93 -2.68 -5.10
N ALA A 17 -19.16 -2.42 -6.17
CA ALA A 17 -18.81 -1.07 -6.59
C ALA A 17 -20.04 -0.21 -6.89
N LYS A 18 -21.03 -0.75 -7.61
CA LYS A 18 -22.28 -0.04 -7.95
C LYS A 18 -23.06 0.37 -6.70
N LEU A 19 -23.16 -0.52 -5.70
CA LEU A 19 -23.82 -0.21 -4.43
C LEU A 19 -23.04 0.82 -3.62
N ALA A 20 -21.72 0.74 -3.60
CA ALA A 20 -20.88 1.70 -2.92
C ALA A 20 -21.02 3.11 -3.54
N VAL A 21 -20.99 3.22 -4.87
CA VAL A 21 -21.18 4.48 -5.59
C VAL A 21 -22.59 5.04 -5.34
N LYS A 22 -23.63 4.18 -5.37
CA LYS A 22 -25.02 4.62 -5.08
C LYS A 22 -25.15 5.17 -3.66
N LYS A 23 -24.47 4.58 -2.68
CA LYS A 23 -24.61 4.94 -1.25
C LYS A 23 -23.71 6.11 -0.83
N TYR A 24 -22.49 6.18 -1.35
CA TYR A 24 -21.45 7.11 -0.88
C TYR A 24 -20.98 8.09 -1.96
N GLY A 25 -21.51 8.00 -3.18
CA GLY A 25 -21.04 8.76 -4.34
C GLY A 25 -19.78 8.18 -4.98
N PRO A 26 -19.38 8.69 -6.15
CA PRO A 26 -18.13 8.34 -6.81
C PRO A 26 -16.94 8.88 -6.01
N ARG A 27 -15.85 8.11 -5.96
CA ARG A 27 -14.59 8.53 -5.35
C ARG A 27 -13.57 8.87 -6.43
N LYS A 28 -12.84 9.98 -6.22
CA LYS A 28 -11.70 10.35 -7.06
C LYS A 28 -10.56 9.35 -6.88
N ASP A 29 -9.82 9.06 -7.95
CA ASP A 29 -8.54 8.36 -7.86
C ASP A 29 -7.45 9.34 -7.42
N GLU A 30 -7.02 9.23 -6.19
CA GLU A 30 -5.96 10.04 -5.57
C GLU A 30 -4.67 9.25 -5.41
N HIS A 31 -4.54 8.10 -6.08
CA HIS A 31 -3.37 7.23 -5.93
C HIS A 31 -2.08 7.95 -6.35
N TYR A 32 -2.13 8.74 -7.43
CA TYR A 32 -0.97 9.54 -7.86
C TYR A 32 -0.57 10.56 -6.79
N ASP A 33 -1.53 11.30 -6.24
CA ASP A 33 -1.29 12.30 -5.20
C ASP A 33 -0.75 11.64 -3.92
N GLY A 34 -1.26 10.45 -3.58
CA GLY A 34 -0.76 9.65 -2.45
C GLY A 34 0.70 9.21 -2.64
N LEU A 35 1.06 8.75 -3.83
CA LEU A 35 2.45 8.42 -4.17
C LEU A 35 3.35 9.66 -4.10
N THR A 36 2.90 10.80 -4.63
CA THR A 36 3.65 12.07 -4.54
C THR A 36 3.95 12.41 -3.09
N ARG A 37 2.94 12.40 -2.21
CA ARG A 37 3.12 12.72 -0.79
C ARG A 37 4.08 11.77 -0.09
N ILE A 38 4.01 10.46 -0.37
CA ILE A 38 4.89 9.49 0.29
C ILE A 38 6.33 9.63 -0.18
N PHE A 39 6.57 9.85 -1.47
CA PHE A 39 7.91 10.06 -2.00
C PHE A 39 8.53 11.39 -1.51
N GLN A 40 7.75 12.46 -1.39
CA GLN A 40 8.19 13.71 -0.78
C GLN A 40 8.62 13.55 0.68
N LYS A 41 7.96 12.67 1.44
CA LYS A 41 8.32 12.37 2.83
C LYS A 41 9.59 11.53 2.95
N ILE A 42 9.76 10.53 2.09
CA ILE A 42 10.87 9.58 2.23
C ILE A 42 12.15 10.05 1.54
N SER A 43 12.08 10.79 0.44
CA SER A 43 13.26 11.21 -0.31
C SER A 43 14.31 11.99 0.52
N PRO A 44 13.94 12.86 1.47
CA PRO A 44 14.95 13.59 2.26
C PRO A 44 15.60 12.76 3.38
N ILE A 45 15.05 11.58 3.71
CA ILE A 45 15.50 10.75 4.84
C ILE A 45 16.17 9.44 4.43
N VAL A 46 16.13 9.09 3.14
CA VAL A 46 16.81 7.90 2.62
C VAL A 46 18.11 8.25 1.92
N SER A 47 19.06 7.31 1.90
CA SER A 47 20.31 7.49 1.12
C SER A 47 19.99 7.59 -0.37
N GLN A 48 20.75 8.38 -1.09
CA GLN A 48 20.60 8.50 -2.54
C GLN A 48 20.90 7.19 -3.28
N GLU A 49 21.84 6.40 -2.78
CA GLU A 49 22.21 5.08 -3.33
C GLU A 49 21.32 3.95 -2.77
N VAL A 50 20.11 4.26 -2.31
CA VAL A 50 19.22 3.26 -1.70
C VAL A 50 18.77 2.20 -2.72
N GLN A 51 18.66 0.96 -2.27
CA GLN A 51 18.01 -0.09 -3.05
C GLN A 51 16.50 -0.10 -2.77
N VAL A 52 15.70 0.18 -3.78
CA VAL A 52 14.24 0.13 -3.71
C VAL A 52 13.73 -1.17 -4.32
N LYS A 53 12.95 -1.93 -3.55
CA LYS A 53 12.26 -3.13 -4.03
C LYS A 53 10.77 -2.87 -4.11
N SER A 54 10.15 -3.20 -5.24
CA SER A 54 8.70 -3.06 -5.43
C SER A 54 8.13 -4.23 -6.24
N ASP A 55 6.80 -4.31 -6.26
CA ASP A 55 6.11 -5.08 -7.29
C ASP A 55 6.17 -4.36 -8.66
N GLU A 56 5.57 -4.98 -9.68
CA GLU A 56 5.58 -4.48 -11.07
C GLU A 56 4.53 -3.39 -11.32
N HIS A 57 4.12 -2.64 -10.30
CA HIS A 57 3.14 -1.57 -10.49
C HIS A 57 3.68 -0.46 -11.39
N GLN A 58 2.98 -0.17 -12.48
CA GLN A 58 3.42 0.69 -13.59
C GLN A 58 3.85 2.11 -13.19
N ARG A 59 3.34 2.64 -12.07
CA ARG A 59 3.63 4.02 -11.63
C ARG A 59 4.96 4.13 -10.87
N TYR A 60 5.46 3.06 -10.24
CA TYR A 60 6.64 3.14 -9.37
C TYR A 60 7.93 3.58 -10.08
N PRO A 61 8.28 3.08 -11.28
CA PRO A 61 9.52 3.50 -11.93
C PRO A 61 9.62 5.02 -12.13
N GLY A 62 8.52 5.65 -12.56
CA GLY A 62 8.49 7.10 -12.77
C GLY A 62 8.69 7.90 -11.48
N PHE A 63 8.07 7.48 -10.37
CA PHE A 63 8.25 8.13 -9.07
C PHE A 63 9.65 7.92 -8.52
N ILE A 64 10.19 6.70 -8.62
CA ILE A 64 11.53 6.41 -8.13
C ILE A 64 12.57 7.23 -8.91
N SER A 65 12.48 7.27 -10.23
CA SER A 65 13.37 8.08 -11.05
C SER A 65 13.27 9.58 -10.74
N ALA A 66 12.09 10.09 -10.43
CA ALA A 66 11.88 11.51 -10.14
C ALA A 66 12.37 11.94 -8.74
N TYR A 67 12.19 11.09 -7.73
CA TYR A 67 12.47 11.44 -6.33
C TYR A 67 13.73 10.81 -5.77
N LEU A 68 14.21 9.72 -6.37
CA LEU A 68 15.39 8.96 -5.95
C LEU A 68 16.22 8.58 -7.20
N PRO A 69 16.79 9.54 -7.91
CA PRO A 69 17.40 9.32 -9.23
C PRO A 69 18.59 8.36 -9.21
N GLU A 70 19.27 8.23 -8.10
CA GLU A 70 20.44 7.34 -7.92
C GLU A 70 20.08 6.00 -7.27
N ALA A 71 18.80 5.79 -6.95
CA ALA A 71 18.34 4.56 -6.33
C ALA A 71 18.40 3.37 -7.30
N LYS A 72 18.87 2.24 -6.81
CA LYS A 72 18.78 0.98 -7.54
C LYS A 72 17.38 0.39 -7.38
N HIS A 73 16.55 0.50 -8.42
CA HIS A 73 15.20 -0.07 -8.41
C HIS A 73 15.20 -1.53 -8.88
N LEU A 74 14.66 -2.42 -8.07
CA LEU A 74 14.47 -3.84 -8.36
C LEU A 74 12.97 -4.15 -8.31
N THR A 75 12.42 -4.64 -9.42
CA THR A 75 11.02 -5.06 -9.52
C THR A 75 10.90 -6.58 -9.43
N PHE A 76 9.86 -7.03 -8.76
CA PHE A 76 9.56 -8.44 -8.60
C PHE A 76 8.09 -8.70 -8.92
N PRO A 77 7.76 -9.80 -9.63
CA PRO A 77 6.39 -10.13 -9.93
C PRO A 77 5.58 -10.34 -8.66
N SER A 78 4.40 -9.71 -8.61
CA SER A 78 3.46 -9.93 -7.52
C SER A 78 2.74 -11.26 -7.70
N GLU A 79 3.25 -12.30 -7.07
CA GLU A 79 2.56 -13.57 -7.04
C GLU A 79 1.48 -13.60 -5.96
N ARG A 80 0.31 -14.13 -6.28
CA ARG A 80 -0.72 -14.43 -5.28
C ARG A 80 -0.23 -15.59 -4.39
N GLY A 81 0.14 -15.26 -3.17
CA GLY A 81 0.80 -16.19 -2.26
C GLY A 81 -0.07 -17.28 -1.68
N CYS A 82 -1.39 -17.21 -1.76
CA CYS A 82 -2.24 -18.20 -1.10
C CYS A 82 -3.61 -18.37 -1.75
N VAL A 83 -4.16 -19.56 -1.59
CA VAL A 83 -5.60 -19.82 -1.73
C VAL A 83 -6.32 -19.11 -0.59
N ALA A 84 -7.47 -18.51 -0.85
CA ALA A 84 -8.23 -17.78 0.15
C ALA A 84 -8.39 -18.59 1.44
N GLY A 85 -8.02 -18.02 2.57
CA GLY A 85 -8.14 -18.62 3.91
C GLY A 85 -6.94 -19.40 4.44
N GLN A 86 -5.85 -19.51 3.68
CA GLN A 86 -4.70 -20.33 4.13
C GLN A 86 -3.46 -19.52 4.57
N GLY A 87 -3.50 -18.21 4.56
CA GLY A 87 -2.39 -17.36 4.97
C GLY A 87 -1.15 -17.47 4.08
N GLU A 88 -0.22 -16.57 4.30
CA GLU A 88 1.00 -16.41 3.50
C GLU A 88 2.07 -17.46 3.82
N LEU A 89 1.85 -18.30 4.83
CA LEU A 89 2.82 -19.28 5.35
C LEU A 89 3.10 -20.48 4.43
N LYS A 90 2.42 -20.60 3.31
CA LYS A 90 2.55 -21.77 2.43
C LYS A 90 3.41 -21.57 1.20
N LYS A 91 4.10 -20.45 1.06
CA LYS A 91 5.11 -20.32 0.02
C LYS A 91 6.40 -21.01 0.44
N VAL A 92 6.74 -22.04 -0.30
CA VAL A 92 8.01 -22.78 -0.15
C VAL A 92 9.19 -22.00 -0.76
N HIS A 93 8.95 -20.83 -1.35
CA HIS A 93 9.97 -20.05 -2.05
C HIS A 93 10.31 -18.74 -1.32
N PHE A 94 11.56 -18.33 -1.46
CA PHE A 94 12.01 -17.03 -0.99
C PHE A 94 11.21 -15.91 -1.71
N ASP A 95 10.49 -15.09 -0.94
CA ASP A 95 9.77 -13.93 -1.43
C ASP A 95 10.64 -12.67 -1.24
N PRO A 96 11.15 -12.04 -2.31
CA PRO A 96 11.95 -10.82 -2.21
C PRO A 96 11.20 -9.64 -1.58
N LEU A 97 9.85 -9.67 -1.60
CA LEU A 97 8.97 -8.67 -1.02
C LEU A 97 8.39 -9.10 0.34
N PHE A 98 8.91 -10.17 0.96
CA PHE A 98 8.40 -10.71 2.22
C PHE A 98 8.27 -9.65 3.31
N ILE A 99 9.26 -8.78 3.46
CA ILE A 99 9.27 -7.75 4.52
C ILE A 99 8.06 -6.82 4.36
N ILE A 100 7.77 -6.33 3.16
CA ILE A 100 6.63 -5.44 2.94
C ILE A 100 5.30 -6.19 3.04
N ASN A 101 5.24 -7.41 2.52
CA ASN A 101 4.04 -8.26 2.61
C ASN A 101 3.70 -8.58 4.06
N HIS A 102 4.72 -8.94 4.86
CA HIS A 102 4.57 -9.18 6.30
C HIS A 102 4.14 -7.90 7.04
N THR A 103 4.77 -6.76 6.76
CA THR A 103 4.39 -5.47 7.35
C THR A 103 2.94 -5.11 7.03
N CYS A 104 2.50 -5.30 5.79
CA CYS A 104 1.11 -5.10 5.39
C CYS A 104 0.15 -6.06 6.11
N ALA A 105 0.55 -7.31 6.35
CA ALA A 105 -0.23 -8.27 7.11
C ALA A 105 -0.35 -7.85 8.58
N MET A 106 0.74 -7.41 9.20
CA MET A 106 0.74 -6.89 10.58
C MET A 106 -0.12 -5.63 10.74
N LEU A 107 -0.05 -4.70 9.78
CA LEU A 107 -0.93 -3.53 9.76
C LEU A 107 -2.41 -3.94 9.71
N ARG A 108 -2.77 -4.91 8.88
CA ARG A 108 -4.15 -5.42 8.78
C ARG A 108 -4.59 -6.15 10.04
N ALA A 109 -3.70 -6.86 10.71
CA ALA A 109 -4.01 -7.59 11.94
C ALA A 109 -4.21 -6.66 13.14
N ASN A 110 -3.46 -5.56 13.22
CA ASN A 110 -3.45 -4.69 14.38
C ASN A 110 -4.34 -3.43 14.21
N VAL A 111 -4.54 -2.98 12.98
CA VAL A 111 -5.42 -1.85 12.68
C VAL A 111 -6.76 -2.36 12.16
N ASN A 112 -7.76 -2.48 13.03
CA ASN A 112 -9.07 -3.06 12.72
C ASN A 112 -9.74 -2.46 11.47
N ARG A 113 -9.45 -1.19 11.17
CA ARG A 113 -10.02 -0.50 10.00
C ARG A 113 -9.40 -0.92 8.67
N LEU A 114 -8.28 -1.66 8.70
CA LEU A 114 -7.63 -2.25 7.52
C LEU A 114 -8.02 -3.70 7.28
N ILE A 115 -8.77 -4.32 8.20
CA ILE A 115 -9.25 -5.69 8.02
C ILE A 115 -10.19 -5.73 6.81
N ARG A 116 -9.88 -6.61 5.87
CA ARG A 116 -10.69 -6.79 4.66
C ARG A 116 -12.03 -7.45 4.97
N LYS A 117 -13.08 -7.05 4.24
CA LYS A 117 -14.42 -7.63 4.31
C LYS A 117 -15.07 -7.53 5.68
N THR A 118 -14.85 -6.47 6.42
CA THR A 118 -15.52 -6.19 7.68
C THR A 118 -16.40 -4.94 7.61
N TRP A 119 -17.32 -4.82 8.57
CA TRP A 119 -18.12 -3.61 8.78
C TRP A 119 -17.28 -2.43 9.30
N CYS A 120 -16.09 -2.72 9.83
CA CYS A 120 -15.19 -1.73 10.44
C CYS A 120 -14.38 -0.91 9.44
N THR A 121 -14.61 -1.04 8.13
CA THR A 121 -13.89 -0.26 7.13
C THR A 121 -14.14 1.23 7.31
N THR A 122 -13.07 2.00 7.36
CA THR A 122 -13.15 3.46 7.46
C THR A 122 -13.71 4.07 6.18
N LYS A 123 -14.67 4.95 6.34
CA LYS A 123 -15.23 5.76 5.26
C LYS A 123 -14.58 7.16 5.19
N ASN A 124 -13.92 7.57 6.26
CA ASN A 124 -13.20 8.83 6.35
C ASN A 124 -11.68 8.56 6.27
N PRO A 125 -10.99 9.05 5.20
CA PRO A 125 -9.55 8.86 5.02
C PRO A 125 -8.71 9.47 6.13
N GLU A 126 -9.10 10.62 6.68
CA GLU A 126 -8.38 11.30 7.77
C GLU A 126 -8.32 10.41 9.01
N ARG A 127 -9.46 9.80 9.38
CA ARG A 127 -9.50 8.88 10.52
C ARG A 127 -8.66 7.63 10.31
N LEU A 128 -8.53 7.16 9.08
CA LEU A 128 -7.62 6.05 8.78
C LEU A 128 -6.16 6.50 8.91
N LYS A 129 -5.86 7.72 8.47
CA LYS A 129 -4.53 8.30 8.62
C LYS A 129 -4.15 8.42 10.10
N ASP A 130 -5.03 8.96 10.95
CA ASP A 130 -4.80 9.05 12.41
C ASP A 130 -4.46 7.68 13.02
N HIS A 131 -5.19 6.63 12.63
CA HIS A 131 -4.92 5.27 13.10
C HIS A 131 -3.57 4.72 12.63
N LEU A 132 -3.14 5.06 11.42
CA LEU A 132 -1.82 4.66 10.91
C LEU A 132 -0.71 5.43 11.61
N ASP A 133 -0.88 6.73 11.79
CA ASP A 133 0.10 7.61 12.47
C ASP A 133 0.30 7.21 13.94
N LEU A 134 -0.72 6.66 14.59
CA LEU A 134 -0.61 6.12 15.95
C LEU A 134 0.06 4.73 16.00
N PHE A 135 0.02 3.99 14.90
CA PHE A 135 0.59 2.64 14.84
C PHE A 135 2.06 2.63 14.41
N ILE A 136 2.49 3.60 13.62
CA ILE A 136 3.85 3.72 13.07
C ILE A 136 4.76 4.43 14.05
#